data_f154f0f29b0ac26fffa3c90aed0cf0e2
#
_entry.id   f154f0f29b0ac26fffa3c90aed0cf0e2
#
_cell.length_a   1.000
_cell.length_b   1.000
_cell.length_c   1.000
_cell.angle_alpha   90.00
_cell.angle_beta   90.00
_cell.angle_gamma   90.00
#
_symmetry.space_group_name_H-M   'P 1'
#
loop_
_entity.id
_entity.type
_entity.pdbx_description
1 polymer ?
#
loop_
_entity_poly.entity_id
_entity_poly.type
_entity_poly.pdbx_seq_one_letter_code
_entity_poly.pdbx_strand_id
1 'polypeptide(L)'
;MRTVIILQNPDIIPLLSVYLQSLDEAIVVNTTPMPVPAEKKSLTVLNRKELSGRLYEELALTAQDRVLFDGTGPADTEQQLGALCSQCAQVSILVITGGDDPGPMQEHCDAVSYLPLSSIIAADLSQCWKKIENRKRAAALQHLTRGQEHILILTQHDPDPDALASALALRTLLGRTSKTAPIGSFGEVTRNENQVMMQLLDIQLLKITAADLQTFPRVAMVDVQPFYFNDPEIRADIIIDHHPQMEHYDALFCDIRSRYGATSTIMAEYLIDQEFKISQRLATALVYGIKTDTLFLGRDINPADIAVFTHIYPLANRHMILQMEHPRLRPEEISLFIRALKSQRMIGNAVFVNLGRIDRDGEDIIPRLADFCMQIDDAQWSVVYGIVEKQLVLCVRNVGYVEHAGEVVRHAFGTYGSAGGHRSMARAVLSLLELKKKLKISRREDLDKKLISLFLAAKSG
;
A
#
# COMPACT_ATOMS: atom_id res chain seq x y z
N MET A 1 -33.15 2.76 -12.24
CA MET A 1 -33.27 3.10 -10.80
C MET A 1 -33.42 4.60 -10.72
N ARG A 2 -34.58 5.04 -10.29
CA ARG A 2 -34.95 6.47 -10.24
C ARG A 2 -34.55 7.06 -8.88
N THR A 3 -34.02 8.26 -8.86
CA THR A 3 -33.70 8.99 -7.63
C THR A 3 -34.68 10.15 -7.45
N VAL A 4 -35.34 10.21 -6.31
CA VAL A 4 -36.18 11.31 -5.92
C VAL A 4 -35.47 12.15 -4.87
N ILE A 5 -35.40 13.47 -5.09
CA ILE A 5 -34.70 14.40 -4.21
C ILE A 5 -35.73 15.40 -3.69
N ILE A 6 -35.93 15.39 -2.40
CA ILE A 6 -36.88 16.27 -1.71
C ILE A 6 -36.07 17.36 -1.01
N LEU A 7 -36.20 18.59 -1.48
CA LEU A 7 -35.43 19.75 -1.02
C LEU A 7 -36.33 20.73 -0.29
N GLN A 8 -35.93 21.13 0.89
CA GLN A 8 -36.60 22.13 1.73
C GLN A 8 -35.75 23.39 1.90
N ASN A 9 -34.41 23.25 1.89
CA ASN A 9 -33.47 24.33 2.06
C ASN A 9 -32.77 24.66 0.72
N PRO A 10 -32.88 25.91 0.21
CA PRO A 10 -32.20 26.31 -1.03
C PRO A 10 -30.69 26.25 -0.97
N ASP A 11 -30.07 26.36 0.21
CA ASP A 11 -28.63 26.42 0.39
C ASP A 11 -27.95 25.07 0.13
N ILE A 12 -28.69 23.96 0.09
CA ILE A 12 -28.17 22.64 -0.20
C ILE A 12 -27.99 22.38 -1.71
N ILE A 13 -28.73 23.06 -2.57
CA ILE A 13 -28.69 22.84 -4.03
C ILE A 13 -27.29 22.97 -4.62
N PRO A 14 -26.49 24.00 -4.31
CA PRO A 14 -25.12 24.11 -4.82
C PRO A 14 -24.25 22.93 -4.40
N LEU A 15 -24.46 22.39 -3.19
CA LEU A 15 -23.72 21.23 -2.67
C LEU A 15 -24.07 19.93 -3.39
N LEU A 16 -25.33 19.82 -3.84
CA LEU A 16 -25.82 18.65 -4.58
C LEU A 16 -25.65 18.78 -6.10
N SER A 17 -25.19 19.90 -6.63
CA SER A 17 -25.11 20.16 -8.06
C SER A 17 -24.34 19.10 -8.85
N VAL A 18 -23.19 18.65 -8.35
CA VAL A 18 -22.37 17.60 -8.97
C VAL A 18 -23.09 16.26 -8.92
N TYR A 19 -23.73 15.94 -7.79
CA TYR A 19 -24.51 14.70 -7.65
C TYR A 19 -25.70 14.69 -8.61
N LEU A 20 -26.44 15.79 -8.70
CA LEU A 20 -27.54 15.94 -9.66
C LEU A 20 -27.10 15.72 -11.12
N GLN A 21 -25.90 16.19 -11.46
CA GLN A 21 -25.35 15.98 -12.80
C GLN A 21 -24.95 14.51 -13.07
N SER A 22 -24.67 13.73 -12.04
CA SER A 22 -24.27 12.31 -12.18
C SER A 22 -25.44 11.34 -12.33
N LEU A 23 -26.68 11.79 -12.04
CA LEU A 23 -27.86 10.92 -12.07
C LEU A 23 -28.39 10.73 -13.50
N ASP A 24 -28.78 9.51 -13.87
CA ASP A 24 -29.37 9.20 -15.17
C ASP A 24 -30.83 9.69 -15.25
N GLU A 25 -31.60 9.52 -14.16
CA GLU A 25 -32.98 9.93 -14.03
C GLU A 25 -33.25 10.44 -12.61
N ALA A 26 -33.75 11.65 -12.46
CA ALA A 26 -34.08 12.22 -11.17
C ALA A 26 -35.36 13.07 -11.20
N ILE A 27 -36.11 13.01 -10.09
CA ILE A 27 -37.21 13.90 -9.79
C ILE A 27 -36.82 14.77 -8.61
N VAL A 28 -36.79 16.07 -8.79
CA VAL A 28 -36.50 17.01 -7.70
C VAL A 28 -37.84 17.64 -7.27
N VAL A 29 -38.19 17.44 -6.00
CA VAL A 29 -39.35 18.05 -5.37
C VAL A 29 -38.87 19.20 -4.50
N ASN A 30 -39.26 20.41 -4.86
CA ASN A 30 -38.93 21.61 -4.10
C ASN A 30 -40.15 22.11 -3.34
N THR A 31 -39.99 22.35 -2.04
CA THR A 31 -41.03 23.04 -1.25
C THR A 31 -40.94 24.56 -1.38
N THR A 32 -39.79 25.10 -1.72
CA THR A 32 -39.54 26.51 -1.99
C THR A 32 -39.18 26.69 -3.47
N PRO A 33 -39.72 27.65 -4.21
CA PRO A 33 -39.33 27.89 -5.61
C PRO A 33 -37.84 28.20 -5.72
N MET A 34 -37.12 27.34 -6.40
CA MET A 34 -35.66 27.40 -6.51
C MET A 34 -35.22 27.20 -7.96
N PRO A 35 -34.18 27.92 -8.43
CA PRO A 35 -33.56 27.62 -9.72
C PRO A 35 -32.76 26.34 -9.62
N VAL A 36 -33.32 25.23 -10.05
CA VAL A 36 -32.57 23.99 -10.27
C VAL A 36 -31.90 24.09 -11.65
N PRO A 37 -30.63 23.69 -11.81
CA PRO A 37 -29.97 23.69 -13.11
C PRO A 37 -30.74 22.82 -14.10
N ALA A 38 -31.45 23.46 -15.02
CA ALA A 38 -32.46 22.83 -15.92
C ALA A 38 -31.86 22.23 -17.19
N GLU A 39 -30.54 22.03 -17.28
CA GLU A 39 -29.90 21.67 -18.55
C GLU A 39 -29.91 20.16 -18.87
N LYS A 40 -30.44 19.29 -17.99
CA LYS A 40 -30.49 17.85 -18.24
C LYS A 40 -31.92 17.39 -18.64
N LYS A 41 -32.05 16.72 -19.79
CA LYS A 41 -33.32 16.16 -20.30
C LYS A 41 -33.95 15.09 -19.39
N SER A 42 -33.22 14.59 -18.41
CA SER A 42 -33.65 13.53 -17.48
C SER A 42 -34.03 14.02 -16.09
N LEU A 43 -34.06 15.34 -15.86
CA LEU A 43 -34.40 15.93 -14.59
C LEU A 43 -35.82 16.49 -14.64
N THR A 44 -36.71 15.95 -13.82
CA THR A 44 -38.06 16.47 -13.63
C THR A 44 -38.14 17.29 -12.35
N VAL A 45 -38.54 18.55 -12.42
CA VAL A 45 -38.66 19.43 -11.25
C VAL A 45 -40.12 19.62 -10.91
N LEU A 46 -40.51 19.29 -9.69
CA LEU A 46 -41.82 19.44 -9.13
C LEU A 46 -41.81 20.50 -8.01
N ASN A 47 -42.46 21.62 -8.20
CA ASN A 47 -42.64 22.62 -7.15
C ASN A 47 -43.92 22.31 -6.37
N ARG A 48 -43.81 22.09 -5.07
CA ARG A 48 -44.94 21.78 -4.17
C ARG A 48 -44.80 22.65 -2.91
N LYS A 49 -45.90 23.22 -2.48
CA LYS A 49 -45.90 24.07 -1.26
C LYS A 49 -45.81 23.26 0.02
N GLU A 50 -46.28 22.02 -0.01
CA GLU A 50 -46.28 21.11 1.15
C GLU A 50 -45.93 19.68 0.70
N LEU A 51 -45.23 18.98 1.54
CA LEU A 51 -44.96 17.54 1.40
C LEU A 51 -46.13 16.80 2.05
N SER A 52 -47.09 16.34 1.26
CA SER A 52 -48.28 15.63 1.75
C SER A 52 -48.27 14.17 1.30
N GLY A 53 -49.06 13.32 1.97
CA GLY A 53 -49.24 11.93 1.56
C GLY A 53 -49.66 11.75 0.11
N ARG A 54 -50.43 12.68 -0.44
CA ARG A 54 -50.82 12.71 -1.86
C ARG A 54 -49.63 12.83 -2.81
N LEU A 55 -48.59 13.58 -2.41
CA LEU A 55 -47.36 13.71 -3.20
C LEU A 55 -46.67 12.38 -3.33
N TYR A 56 -46.56 11.63 -2.24
CA TYR A 56 -45.90 10.31 -2.25
C TYR A 56 -46.66 9.27 -3.07
N GLU A 57 -48.02 9.37 -3.08
CA GLU A 57 -48.85 8.57 -3.98
C GLU A 57 -48.62 8.97 -5.47
N GLU A 58 -48.54 10.28 -5.77
CA GLU A 58 -48.25 10.78 -7.12
C GLU A 58 -46.89 10.33 -7.63
N LEU A 59 -45.88 10.29 -6.75
CA LEU A 59 -44.52 9.84 -7.08
C LEU A 59 -44.45 8.35 -7.37
N ALA A 60 -45.43 7.55 -6.91
CA ALA A 60 -45.55 6.11 -7.10
C ALA A 60 -44.17 5.40 -6.85
N LEU A 61 -43.59 5.64 -5.68
CA LEU A 61 -42.29 5.12 -5.31
C LEU A 61 -42.28 3.59 -5.16
N THR A 62 -41.27 2.95 -5.67
CA THR A 62 -41.09 1.49 -5.64
C THR A 62 -39.84 1.12 -4.83
N ALA A 63 -39.70 -0.13 -4.44
CA ALA A 63 -38.51 -0.65 -3.75
C ALA A 63 -37.18 -0.47 -4.54
N GLN A 64 -37.25 -0.16 -5.82
CA GLN A 64 -36.08 0.11 -6.67
C GLN A 64 -35.70 1.61 -6.71
N ASP A 65 -36.56 2.47 -6.17
CA ASP A 65 -36.30 3.92 -6.12
C ASP A 65 -35.48 4.30 -4.88
N ARG A 66 -34.82 5.44 -4.95
CA ARG A 66 -34.07 6.03 -3.84
C ARG A 66 -34.58 7.42 -3.56
N VAL A 67 -34.67 7.79 -2.30
CA VAL A 67 -35.04 9.13 -1.87
C VAL A 67 -33.90 9.80 -1.14
N LEU A 68 -33.47 10.95 -1.60
CA LEU A 68 -32.64 11.87 -0.86
C LEU A 68 -33.52 12.92 -0.23
N PHE A 69 -33.63 12.96 1.08
CA PHE A 69 -34.48 13.85 1.82
C PHE A 69 -33.67 14.93 2.54
N ASP A 70 -34.00 16.17 2.30
CA ASP A 70 -33.40 17.31 2.99
C ASP A 70 -34.02 17.49 4.37
N GLY A 71 -33.30 17.06 5.39
CA GLY A 71 -33.62 17.20 6.80
C GLY A 71 -33.09 18.47 7.46
N THR A 72 -32.52 19.41 6.71
CA THR A 72 -32.03 20.69 7.23
C THR A 72 -33.11 21.79 7.26
N GLY A 73 -34.32 21.47 6.76
CA GLY A 73 -35.46 22.37 6.71
C GLY A 73 -36.14 22.63 8.06
N PRO A 74 -37.30 23.30 8.04
CA PRO A 74 -38.01 23.70 9.26
C PRO A 74 -38.58 22.52 10.07
N ALA A 75 -39.07 22.78 11.26
CA ALA A 75 -39.46 21.85 12.32
C ALA A 75 -40.38 20.66 11.97
N ASP A 76 -41.02 20.66 10.81
CA ASP A 76 -41.95 19.61 10.38
C ASP A 76 -41.27 18.42 9.68
N THR A 77 -39.96 18.41 9.61
CA THR A 77 -39.15 17.40 8.90
C THR A 77 -39.40 15.98 9.41
N GLU A 78 -39.55 15.81 10.72
CA GLU A 78 -39.81 14.51 11.33
C GLU A 78 -41.18 13.95 10.95
N GLN A 79 -42.20 14.77 10.97
CA GLN A 79 -43.55 14.37 10.58
C GLN A 79 -43.62 14.01 9.09
N GLN A 80 -42.91 14.75 8.24
CA GLN A 80 -42.84 14.52 6.80
C GLN A 80 -42.07 13.25 6.46
N LEU A 81 -40.96 12.99 7.17
CA LEU A 81 -40.19 11.74 7.05
C LEU A 81 -40.99 10.53 7.55
N GLY A 82 -41.72 10.67 8.67
CA GLY A 82 -42.62 9.63 9.18
C GLY A 82 -43.73 9.28 8.18
N ALA A 83 -44.30 10.28 7.52
CA ALA A 83 -45.30 10.07 6.48
C ALA A 83 -44.70 9.38 5.24
N LEU A 84 -43.48 9.73 4.84
CA LEU A 84 -42.77 9.08 3.73
C LEU A 84 -42.45 7.61 4.10
N CYS A 85 -41.93 7.33 5.28
CA CYS A 85 -41.60 5.97 5.73
C CYS A 85 -42.86 5.10 5.85
N SER A 86 -44.00 5.64 6.34
CA SER A 86 -45.23 4.87 6.49
C SER A 86 -45.84 4.46 5.16
N GLN A 87 -45.72 5.31 4.11
CA GLN A 87 -46.24 5.03 2.78
C GLN A 87 -45.28 4.27 1.88
N CYS A 88 -43.95 4.36 2.15
CA CYS A 88 -42.91 3.85 1.27
C CYS A 88 -41.87 3.02 2.06
N ALA A 89 -42.31 2.10 2.91
CA ALA A 89 -41.45 1.33 3.84
C ALA A 89 -40.31 0.54 3.18
N GLN A 90 -40.37 0.27 1.88
CA GLN A 90 -39.34 -0.49 1.16
C GLN A 90 -38.36 0.39 0.36
N VAL A 91 -38.55 1.71 0.37
CA VAL A 91 -37.73 2.67 -0.37
C VAL A 91 -36.48 3.01 0.46
N SER A 92 -35.32 3.00 -0.16
CA SER A 92 -34.07 3.45 0.50
C SER A 92 -34.09 4.97 0.64
N ILE A 93 -34.05 5.50 1.86
CA ILE A 93 -34.12 6.92 2.18
C ILE A 93 -32.81 7.35 2.82
N LEU A 94 -32.13 8.35 2.24
CA LEU A 94 -30.99 9.04 2.81
C LEU A 94 -31.42 10.46 3.24
N VAL A 95 -31.27 10.75 4.53
CA VAL A 95 -31.65 12.05 5.10
C VAL A 95 -30.39 12.88 5.37
N ILE A 96 -30.30 14.06 4.78
CA ILE A 96 -29.27 15.05 5.11
C ILE A 96 -29.70 15.81 6.35
N THR A 97 -28.89 15.83 7.39
CA THR A 97 -29.18 16.56 8.64
C THR A 97 -28.25 17.76 8.80
N GLY A 98 -28.70 18.82 9.48
CA GLY A 98 -27.90 20.03 9.74
C GLY A 98 -26.86 19.88 10.85
N GLY A 99 -27.06 18.93 11.78
CA GLY A 99 -26.19 18.65 12.93
C GLY A 99 -25.71 17.22 12.96
N ASP A 100 -24.79 16.93 13.89
CA ASP A 100 -24.18 15.61 14.06
C ASP A 100 -25.11 14.61 14.74
N ASP A 101 -26.12 15.09 15.49
CA ASP A 101 -27.14 14.26 16.14
C ASP A 101 -28.45 14.30 15.34
N PRO A 102 -28.90 13.19 14.77
CA PRO A 102 -30.19 13.12 14.08
C PRO A 102 -31.39 13.26 15.05
N GLY A 103 -31.17 13.30 16.36
CA GLY A 103 -32.21 13.40 17.38
C GLY A 103 -33.20 12.23 17.33
N PRO A 104 -34.49 12.45 17.65
CA PRO A 104 -35.52 11.41 17.66
C PRO A 104 -35.87 10.83 16.29
N MET A 105 -35.27 11.34 15.20
CA MET A 105 -35.52 10.84 13.84
C MET A 105 -35.01 9.41 13.60
N GLN A 106 -34.22 8.81 14.50
CA GLN A 106 -33.59 7.49 14.31
C GLN A 106 -34.56 6.29 14.30
N GLU A 107 -35.80 6.45 14.72
CA GLU A 107 -36.70 5.30 14.97
C GLU A 107 -37.69 4.97 13.82
N HIS A 108 -37.55 5.58 12.62
CA HIS A 108 -38.69 5.55 11.68
C HIS A 108 -38.75 4.31 10.77
N CYS A 109 -37.67 3.76 10.31
CA CYS A 109 -37.61 2.47 9.61
C CYS A 109 -36.19 2.03 9.28
N ASP A 110 -35.98 0.73 9.05
CA ASP A 110 -34.68 0.13 8.74
C ASP A 110 -34.05 0.59 7.39
N ALA A 111 -34.88 1.19 6.54
CA ALA A 111 -34.46 1.67 5.22
C ALA A 111 -33.99 3.14 5.21
N VAL A 112 -33.91 3.79 6.39
CA VAL A 112 -33.47 5.19 6.54
C VAL A 112 -32.05 5.26 7.05
N SER A 113 -31.22 6.05 6.40
CA SER A 113 -29.87 6.41 6.85
C SER A 113 -29.73 7.92 6.96
N TYR A 114 -28.97 8.38 7.93
CA TYR A 114 -28.75 9.80 8.19
C TYR A 114 -27.33 10.21 7.83
N LEU A 115 -27.19 11.36 7.17
CA LEU A 115 -25.91 11.90 6.74
C LEU A 115 -25.79 13.35 7.23
N PRO A 116 -25.02 13.61 8.30
CA PRO A 116 -24.79 14.96 8.79
C PRO A 116 -24.04 15.80 7.77
N LEU A 117 -24.52 17.01 7.49
CA LEU A 117 -23.89 17.96 6.56
C LEU A 117 -22.48 18.35 7.04
N SER A 118 -22.30 18.47 8.35
CA SER A 118 -21.00 18.72 8.99
C SER A 118 -19.96 17.67 8.66
N SER A 119 -20.31 16.38 8.64
CA SER A 119 -19.39 15.31 8.32
C SER A 119 -18.99 15.29 6.84
N ILE A 120 -19.93 15.62 5.92
CA ILE A 120 -19.61 15.76 4.49
C ILE A 120 -18.61 16.90 4.30
N ILE A 121 -18.90 18.08 4.87
CA ILE A 121 -18.05 19.25 4.74
C ILE A 121 -16.68 19.01 5.39
N ALA A 122 -16.62 18.38 6.56
CA ALA A 122 -15.38 18.10 7.24
C ALA A 122 -14.47 17.14 6.45
N ALA A 123 -15.07 16.09 5.85
CA ALA A 123 -14.33 15.13 5.01
C ALA A 123 -13.76 15.83 3.75
N ASP A 124 -14.57 16.61 3.05
CA ASP A 124 -14.15 17.34 1.86
C ASP A 124 -13.08 18.39 2.17
N LEU A 125 -13.22 19.15 3.26
CA LEU A 125 -12.20 20.11 3.69
C LEU A 125 -10.86 19.44 4.01
N SER A 126 -10.88 18.32 4.73
CA SER A 126 -9.66 17.57 5.05
C SER A 126 -8.95 17.07 3.79
N GLN A 127 -9.71 16.57 2.82
CA GLN A 127 -9.18 16.14 1.54
C GLN A 127 -8.61 17.33 0.73
N CYS A 128 -9.30 18.45 0.69
CA CYS A 128 -8.82 19.67 0.03
C CYS A 128 -7.52 20.18 0.65
N TRP A 129 -7.42 20.24 1.98
CA TRP A 129 -6.19 20.63 2.67
C TRP A 129 -5.03 19.69 2.34
N LYS A 130 -5.25 18.37 2.39
CA LYS A 130 -4.25 17.39 2.03
C LYS A 130 -3.74 17.58 0.58
N LYS A 131 -4.66 17.81 -0.36
CA LYS A 131 -4.31 18.09 -1.76
C LYS A 131 -3.47 19.35 -1.91
N ILE A 132 -3.81 20.43 -1.19
CA ILE A 132 -3.05 21.67 -1.20
C ILE A 132 -1.64 21.44 -0.65
N GLU A 133 -1.52 20.73 0.47
CA GLU A 133 -0.22 20.40 1.08
C GLU A 133 0.66 19.55 0.16
N ASN A 134 0.10 18.51 -0.45
CA ASN A 134 0.83 17.66 -1.39
C ASN A 134 1.27 18.45 -2.63
N ARG A 135 0.43 19.33 -3.16
CA ARG A 135 0.82 20.25 -4.25
C ARG A 135 1.96 21.19 -3.86
N LYS A 136 1.92 21.76 -2.65
CA LYS A 136 3.02 22.60 -2.12
C LYS A 136 4.31 21.82 -2.01
N ARG A 137 4.26 20.60 -1.47
CA ARG A 137 5.45 19.72 -1.32
C ARG A 137 6.02 19.32 -2.66
N ALA A 138 5.18 18.90 -3.60
CA ALA A 138 5.61 18.56 -4.96
C ALA A 138 6.25 19.77 -5.68
N ALA A 139 5.67 20.96 -5.56
CA ALA A 139 6.24 22.19 -6.10
C ALA A 139 7.60 22.55 -5.45
N ALA A 140 7.75 22.35 -4.15
CA ALA A 140 9.02 22.55 -3.45
C ALA A 140 10.11 21.60 -3.98
N LEU A 141 9.80 20.33 -4.19
CA LEU A 141 10.72 19.35 -4.80
C LEU A 141 11.17 19.79 -6.21
N GLN A 142 10.22 20.19 -7.04
CA GLN A 142 10.52 20.70 -8.38
C GLN A 142 11.39 21.97 -8.33
N HIS A 143 11.12 22.86 -7.38
CA HIS A 143 11.92 24.07 -7.21
C HIS A 143 13.36 23.79 -6.72
N LEU A 144 13.53 22.89 -5.75
CA LEU A 144 14.85 22.48 -5.23
C LEU A 144 15.74 21.84 -6.28
N THR A 145 15.14 21.18 -7.27
CA THR A 145 15.87 20.48 -8.33
C THR A 145 15.98 21.30 -9.63
N ARG A 146 15.31 22.47 -9.68
CA ARG A 146 15.32 23.34 -10.86
C ARG A 146 16.72 23.90 -11.10
N GLY A 147 17.15 23.86 -12.37
CA GLY A 147 18.47 24.37 -12.77
C GLY A 147 19.64 23.43 -12.46
N GLN A 148 19.42 22.33 -11.74
CA GLN A 148 20.45 21.29 -11.58
C GLN A 148 20.56 20.47 -12.87
N GLU A 149 21.77 20.23 -13.34
CA GLU A 149 21.99 19.45 -14.56
C GLU A 149 21.56 18.00 -14.36
N HIS A 150 21.96 17.40 -13.24
CA HIS A 150 21.58 16.06 -12.82
C HIS A 150 21.45 15.98 -11.31
N ILE A 151 20.67 15.00 -10.85
CA ILE A 151 20.46 14.66 -9.45
C ILE A 151 20.55 13.13 -9.30
N LEU A 152 20.96 12.66 -8.14
CA LEU A 152 20.90 11.23 -7.82
C LEU A 152 19.64 10.91 -7.05
N ILE A 153 18.92 9.85 -7.43
CA ILE A 153 17.87 9.25 -6.61
C ILE A 153 18.46 8.00 -5.98
N LEU A 154 18.77 8.05 -4.69
CA LEU A 154 19.44 6.99 -3.95
C LEU A 154 18.42 6.11 -3.23
N THR A 155 18.60 4.80 -3.33
CA THR A 155 17.82 3.78 -2.65
C THR A 155 18.72 2.94 -1.74
N GLN A 156 18.14 2.01 -0.96
CA GLN A 156 18.88 1.06 -0.12
C GLN A 156 19.80 0.15 -0.95
N HIS A 157 20.67 -0.64 -0.26
CA HIS A 157 21.66 -1.50 -0.91
C HIS A 157 21.08 -2.56 -1.85
N ASP A 158 19.92 -3.10 -1.54
CA ASP A 158 19.18 -4.09 -2.35
C ASP A 158 17.75 -3.60 -2.47
N PRO A 159 17.49 -2.62 -3.37
CA PRO A 159 16.22 -1.95 -3.45
C PRO A 159 15.08 -2.92 -3.77
N ASP A 160 14.02 -2.80 -2.98
CA ASP A 160 12.80 -3.56 -3.15
C ASP A 160 11.83 -2.87 -4.14
N PRO A 161 10.66 -3.43 -4.41
CA PRO A 161 9.72 -2.85 -5.35
C PRO A 161 9.22 -1.47 -4.96
N ASP A 162 9.10 -1.17 -3.65
CA ASP A 162 8.64 0.14 -3.20
C ASP A 162 9.68 1.22 -3.45
N ALA A 163 10.95 0.96 -3.12
CA ALA A 163 12.06 1.86 -3.42
C ALA A 163 12.19 2.14 -4.93
N LEU A 164 12.12 1.08 -5.77
CA LEU A 164 12.23 1.21 -7.22
C LEU A 164 11.06 2.01 -7.82
N ALA A 165 9.84 1.74 -7.36
CA ALA A 165 8.65 2.45 -7.82
C ALA A 165 8.65 3.92 -7.39
N SER A 166 9.01 4.19 -6.14
CA SER A 166 9.12 5.53 -5.57
C SER A 166 10.19 6.36 -6.27
N ALA A 167 11.33 5.76 -6.58
CA ALA A 167 12.38 6.42 -7.36
C ALA A 167 11.92 6.76 -8.79
N LEU A 168 11.20 5.85 -9.46
CA LEU A 168 10.62 6.09 -10.78
C LEU A 168 9.56 7.20 -10.72
N ALA A 169 8.75 7.24 -9.68
CA ALA A 169 7.73 8.26 -9.46
C ALA A 169 8.34 9.63 -9.19
N LEU A 170 9.37 9.72 -8.34
CA LEU A 170 10.08 10.98 -8.09
C LEU A 170 10.72 11.51 -9.37
N ARG A 171 11.40 10.66 -10.14
CA ARG A 171 11.96 11.04 -11.43
C ARG A 171 10.90 11.61 -12.37
N THR A 172 9.72 11.01 -12.41
CA THR A 172 8.59 11.47 -13.22
C THR A 172 8.05 12.81 -12.73
N LEU A 173 7.84 12.97 -11.41
CA LEU A 173 7.38 14.21 -10.79
C LEU A 173 8.32 15.39 -11.11
N LEU A 174 9.61 15.13 -11.12
CA LEU A 174 10.64 16.13 -11.43
C LEU A 174 10.80 16.40 -12.93
N GLY A 175 10.07 15.71 -13.80
CA GLY A 175 10.18 15.84 -15.26
C GLY A 175 11.55 15.43 -15.81
N ARG A 176 12.23 14.46 -15.17
CA ARG A 176 13.59 14.03 -15.46
C ARG A 176 13.65 12.73 -16.23
N THR A 177 14.81 12.48 -16.84
CA THR A 177 15.12 11.22 -17.55
C THR A 177 16.07 10.35 -16.73
N SER A 178 16.33 9.11 -17.18
CA SER A 178 17.33 8.24 -16.55
C SER A 178 18.75 8.81 -16.56
N LYS A 179 19.04 9.71 -17.49
CA LYS A 179 20.34 10.40 -17.57
C LYS A 179 20.45 11.56 -16.60
N THR A 180 19.37 12.34 -16.43
CA THR A 180 19.36 13.55 -15.58
C THR A 180 18.90 13.31 -14.15
N ALA A 181 18.29 12.12 -13.87
CA ALA A 181 18.00 11.63 -12.55
C ALA A 181 18.18 10.09 -12.51
N PRO A 182 19.44 9.60 -12.53
CA PRO A 182 19.72 8.18 -12.36
C PRO A 182 19.23 7.70 -11.00
N ILE A 183 18.73 6.45 -10.96
CA ILE A 183 18.43 5.74 -9.72
C ILE A 183 19.69 4.97 -9.35
N GLY A 184 20.22 5.20 -8.16
CA GLY A 184 21.47 4.60 -7.70
C GLY A 184 21.29 3.78 -6.43
N SER A 185 22.20 2.82 -6.24
CA SER A 185 22.35 2.04 -5.02
C SER A 185 23.82 1.68 -4.83
N PHE A 186 24.24 1.50 -3.58
CA PHE A 186 25.58 0.96 -3.27
C PHE A 186 25.67 -0.55 -3.51
N GLY A 187 24.56 -1.25 -3.60
CA GLY A 187 24.50 -2.69 -3.85
C GLY A 187 23.89 -3.02 -5.21
N GLU A 188 23.43 -4.23 -5.32
CA GLU A 188 22.78 -4.78 -6.51
C GLU A 188 21.44 -5.40 -6.11
N VAL A 189 20.49 -5.42 -7.04
CA VAL A 189 19.22 -6.13 -6.83
C VAL A 189 19.47 -7.63 -6.91
N THR A 190 19.26 -8.30 -5.79
CA THR A 190 19.53 -9.73 -5.65
C THR A 190 18.27 -10.59 -5.83
N ARG A 191 17.11 -10.07 -5.44
CA ARG A 191 15.85 -10.82 -5.50
C ARG A 191 15.34 -10.92 -6.93
N ASN A 192 14.97 -12.13 -7.33
CA ASN A 192 14.53 -12.41 -8.70
C ASN A 192 13.26 -11.62 -9.09
N GLU A 193 12.29 -11.49 -8.19
CA GLU A 193 11.09 -10.69 -8.40
C GLU A 193 11.41 -9.22 -8.69
N ASN A 194 12.40 -8.65 -7.99
CA ASN A 194 12.82 -7.26 -8.18
C ASN A 194 13.59 -7.10 -9.50
N GLN A 195 14.42 -8.09 -9.86
CA GLN A 195 15.11 -8.12 -11.16
C GLN A 195 14.10 -8.20 -12.33
N VAL A 196 13.06 -9.03 -12.19
CA VAL A 196 11.96 -9.12 -13.16
C VAL A 196 11.21 -7.80 -13.26
N MET A 197 10.94 -7.13 -12.13
CA MET A 197 10.35 -5.77 -12.12
C MET A 197 11.22 -4.78 -12.91
N MET A 198 12.52 -4.74 -12.63
CA MET A 198 13.45 -3.86 -13.34
C MET A 198 13.46 -4.13 -14.84
N GLN A 199 13.47 -5.41 -15.23
CA GLN A 199 13.47 -5.82 -16.64
C GLN A 199 12.17 -5.45 -17.34
N LEU A 200 11.01 -5.80 -16.76
CA LEU A 200 9.70 -5.55 -17.37
C LEU A 200 9.36 -4.06 -17.45
N LEU A 201 9.83 -3.28 -16.47
CA LEU A 201 9.57 -1.85 -16.38
C LEU A 201 10.75 -1.00 -16.84
N ASP A 202 11.77 -1.60 -17.47
CA ASP A 202 12.97 -0.90 -17.97
C ASP A 202 13.56 0.08 -16.92
N ILE A 203 13.72 -0.39 -15.67
CA ILE A 203 14.32 0.37 -14.59
C ILE A 203 15.82 0.09 -14.58
N GLN A 204 16.62 1.11 -14.81
CA GLN A 204 18.07 1.01 -14.75
C GLN A 204 18.55 1.48 -13.39
N LEU A 205 19.35 0.65 -12.73
CA LEU A 205 19.98 0.96 -11.45
C LEU A 205 21.48 1.20 -11.67
N LEU A 206 21.96 2.36 -11.22
CA LEU A 206 23.37 2.72 -11.25
C LEU A 206 24.02 2.22 -9.97
N LYS A 207 25.04 1.38 -10.08
CA LYS A 207 25.88 1.02 -8.95
C LYS A 207 26.82 2.18 -8.65
N ILE A 208 26.77 2.69 -7.43
CA ILE A 208 27.54 3.85 -6.98
C ILE A 208 28.43 3.52 -5.80
N THR A 209 29.42 4.37 -5.57
CA THR A 209 30.27 4.39 -4.38
C THR A 209 30.02 5.67 -3.57
N ALA A 210 30.51 5.74 -2.34
CA ALA A 210 30.43 6.96 -1.54
C ALA A 210 31.10 8.17 -2.22
N ALA A 211 32.17 7.96 -2.97
CA ALA A 211 32.82 9.02 -3.73
C ALA A 211 31.95 9.58 -4.85
N ASP A 212 31.11 8.75 -5.48
CA ASP A 212 30.23 9.18 -6.55
C ASP A 212 29.15 10.13 -6.05
N LEU A 213 28.73 10.06 -4.78
CA LEU A 213 27.74 10.98 -4.20
C LEU A 213 28.14 12.45 -4.34
N GLN A 214 29.44 12.73 -4.18
CA GLN A 214 29.97 14.10 -4.27
C GLN A 214 29.93 14.67 -5.70
N THR A 215 29.72 13.84 -6.69
CA THR A 215 29.62 14.27 -8.10
C THR A 215 28.24 14.80 -8.45
N PHE A 216 27.23 14.50 -7.59
CA PHE A 216 25.86 14.95 -7.81
C PHE A 216 25.57 16.23 -7.02
N PRO A 217 25.07 17.28 -7.65
CA PRO A 217 24.73 18.53 -6.98
C PRO A 217 23.56 18.39 -6.00
N ARG A 218 22.74 17.34 -6.17
CA ARG A 218 21.64 16.96 -5.26
C ARG A 218 21.49 15.45 -5.15
N VAL A 219 21.25 14.98 -3.94
CA VAL A 219 20.95 13.59 -3.61
C VAL A 219 19.56 13.52 -2.98
N ALA A 220 18.66 12.78 -3.62
CA ALA A 220 17.34 12.49 -3.09
C ALA A 220 17.28 11.02 -2.65
N MET A 221 16.96 10.77 -1.40
CA MET A 221 16.69 9.44 -0.88
C MET A 221 15.20 9.13 -0.91
N VAL A 222 14.85 7.97 -1.41
CA VAL A 222 13.47 7.48 -1.41
C VAL A 222 13.43 6.08 -0.80
N ASP A 223 12.47 5.86 0.08
CA ASP A 223 12.24 4.60 0.79
C ASP A 223 13.44 4.17 1.64
N VAL A 224 14.27 5.12 2.00
CA VAL A 224 15.45 4.95 2.83
C VAL A 224 15.84 6.28 3.47
N GLN A 225 16.44 6.22 4.66
CA GLN A 225 16.98 7.37 5.39
C GLN A 225 18.49 7.24 5.53
N PRO A 226 19.25 8.36 5.73
CA PRO A 226 20.70 8.32 5.92
C PRO A 226 21.17 7.36 7.01
N PHE A 227 20.42 7.26 8.11
CA PHE A 227 20.69 6.33 9.23
C PHE A 227 20.89 4.87 8.79
N TYR A 228 20.20 4.42 7.74
CA TYR A 228 20.31 3.06 7.22
C TYR A 228 21.74 2.67 6.80
N PHE A 229 22.50 3.63 6.29
CA PHE A 229 23.84 3.37 5.76
C PHE A 229 24.91 3.26 6.83
N ASN A 230 24.60 3.70 8.07
CA ASN A 230 25.55 3.72 9.19
C ASN A 230 26.88 4.42 8.84
N ASP A 231 26.82 5.45 8.01
CA ASP A 231 27.94 6.25 7.54
C ASP A 231 27.57 7.74 7.59
N PRO A 232 28.20 8.55 8.45
CA PRO A 232 27.86 9.96 8.64
C PRO A 232 28.19 10.86 7.44
N GLU A 233 28.97 10.36 6.48
CA GLU A 233 29.26 11.10 5.26
C GLU A 233 28.13 10.99 4.23
N ILE A 234 27.25 10.00 4.38
CA ILE A 234 26.10 9.81 3.48
C ILE A 234 24.96 10.72 3.92
N ARG A 235 24.76 11.81 3.18
CA ARG A 235 23.73 12.81 3.41
C ARG A 235 22.78 12.88 2.22
N ALA A 236 21.58 13.40 2.47
CA ALA A 236 20.58 13.65 1.44
C ALA A 236 20.07 15.09 1.52
N ASP A 237 19.85 15.70 0.38
CA ASP A 237 19.14 16.99 0.26
C ASP A 237 17.62 16.81 0.35
N ILE A 238 17.13 15.66 -0.11
CA ILE A 238 15.71 15.32 -0.18
C ILE A 238 15.53 13.92 0.42
N ILE A 239 14.57 13.77 1.35
CA ILE A 239 14.20 12.49 1.96
C ILE A 239 12.69 12.32 1.84
N ILE A 240 12.26 11.21 1.23
CA ILE A 240 10.85 10.80 1.14
C ILE A 240 10.77 9.35 1.56
N ASP A 241 10.07 9.06 2.67
CA ASP A 241 10.10 7.73 3.27
C ASP A 241 8.82 7.45 4.08
N HIS A 242 8.50 6.18 4.25
CA HIS A 242 7.42 5.73 5.14
C HIS A 242 7.93 5.01 6.40
N HIS A 243 9.20 4.71 6.48
CA HIS A 243 9.78 4.09 7.68
C HIS A 243 9.79 5.06 8.89
N PRO A 244 9.79 4.55 10.13
CA PRO A 244 9.92 5.40 11.30
C PRO A 244 11.17 6.29 11.22
N GLN A 245 11.00 7.56 11.51
CA GLN A 245 12.14 8.49 11.56
C GLN A 245 13.01 8.16 12.78
N MET A 246 14.28 7.83 12.53
CA MET A 246 15.21 7.40 13.58
C MET A 246 15.97 8.57 14.21
N GLU A 247 16.20 9.64 13.45
CA GLU A 247 16.92 10.83 13.90
C GLU A 247 16.45 12.10 13.14
N HIS A 248 16.92 13.25 13.54
CA HIS A 248 16.67 14.50 12.82
C HIS A 248 17.67 14.65 11.66
N TYR A 249 17.17 14.93 10.46
CA TYR A 249 17.99 15.11 9.26
C TYR A 249 18.04 16.58 8.86
N ASP A 250 19.24 17.10 8.60
CA ASP A 250 19.45 18.42 8.01
C ASP A 250 19.33 18.36 6.48
N ALA A 251 18.13 18.04 6.02
CA ALA A 251 17.77 17.95 4.62
C ALA A 251 16.98 19.19 4.18
N LEU A 252 17.15 19.62 2.93
CA LEU A 252 16.40 20.74 2.36
C LEU A 252 14.91 20.45 2.20
N PHE A 253 14.59 19.15 2.05
CA PHE A 253 13.23 18.64 2.00
C PHE A 253 13.15 17.29 2.72
N CYS A 254 12.19 17.17 3.63
CA CYS A 254 11.96 15.93 4.36
C CYS A 254 10.45 15.68 4.46
N ASP A 255 9.99 14.54 3.93
CA ASP A 255 8.62 14.06 4.07
C ASP A 255 8.62 12.59 4.46
N ILE A 256 8.58 12.35 5.77
CA ILE A 256 8.56 11.01 6.36
C ILE A 256 7.17 10.78 6.95
N ARG A 257 6.45 9.78 6.40
CA ARG A 257 5.07 9.46 6.78
C ARG A 257 4.96 8.02 7.31
N SER A 258 5.42 7.80 8.52
CA SER A 258 5.53 6.47 9.16
C SER A 258 4.19 5.73 9.38
N ARG A 259 3.05 6.36 9.10
CA ARG A 259 1.73 5.73 9.14
C ARG A 259 1.27 5.20 7.78
N TYR A 260 2.01 5.46 6.71
CA TYR A 260 1.73 4.97 5.37
C TYR A 260 2.33 3.57 5.21
N GLY A 261 1.64 2.72 4.45
CA GLY A 261 2.09 1.35 4.21
C GLY A 261 3.21 1.25 3.19
N ALA A 262 3.45 2.31 2.38
CA ALA A 262 4.47 2.35 1.34
C ALA A 262 4.86 3.78 0.98
N THR A 263 6.12 4.00 0.61
CA THR A 263 6.61 5.27 0.03
C THR A 263 5.99 5.52 -1.36
N SER A 264 5.67 4.46 -2.10
CA SER A 264 4.91 4.52 -3.36
C SER A 264 3.55 5.19 -3.19
N THR A 265 2.89 5.05 -2.03
CA THR A 265 1.65 5.77 -1.73
C THR A 265 1.88 7.28 -1.66
N ILE A 266 2.94 7.71 -0.97
CA ILE A 266 3.31 9.14 -0.85
C ILE A 266 3.57 9.74 -2.24
N MET A 267 4.37 9.04 -3.03
CA MET A 267 4.73 9.48 -4.38
C MET A 267 3.54 9.51 -5.34
N ALA A 268 2.65 8.52 -5.24
CA ALA A 268 1.43 8.49 -6.04
C ALA A 268 0.48 9.64 -5.68
N GLU A 269 0.33 9.98 -4.41
CA GLU A 269 -0.44 11.16 -3.98
C GLU A 269 0.10 12.45 -4.60
N TYR A 270 1.41 12.64 -4.62
CA TYR A 270 2.00 13.82 -5.27
C TYR A 270 1.64 13.90 -6.74
N LEU A 271 1.71 12.78 -7.46
CA LEU A 271 1.38 12.73 -8.88
C LEU A 271 -0.12 12.97 -9.13
N ILE A 272 -0.99 12.35 -8.34
CA ILE A 272 -2.45 12.49 -8.45
C ILE A 272 -2.86 13.94 -8.14
N ASP A 273 -2.38 14.49 -7.03
CA ASP A 273 -2.76 15.84 -6.59
C ASP A 273 -2.21 16.95 -7.51
N GLN A 274 -1.10 16.70 -8.18
CA GLN A 274 -0.56 17.56 -9.25
C GLN A 274 -1.20 17.29 -10.62
N GLU A 275 -2.15 16.37 -10.71
CA GLU A 275 -2.86 16.01 -11.95
C GLU A 275 -1.92 15.49 -13.06
N PHE A 276 -0.81 14.84 -12.67
CA PHE A 276 0.07 14.19 -13.63
C PHE A 276 -0.62 13.05 -14.34
N LYS A 277 -0.38 12.93 -15.64
CA LYS A 277 -0.78 11.74 -16.39
C LYS A 277 0.10 10.55 -16.01
N ILE A 278 -0.41 9.66 -15.16
CA ILE A 278 0.30 8.44 -14.75
C ILE A 278 0.27 7.44 -15.90
N SER A 279 1.46 7.09 -16.42
CA SER A 279 1.58 6.07 -17.46
C SER A 279 1.31 4.67 -16.91
N GLN A 280 0.90 3.73 -17.78
CA GLN A 280 0.69 2.33 -17.39
C GLN A 280 1.93 1.73 -16.72
N ARG A 281 3.13 2.01 -17.24
CA ARG A 281 4.41 1.59 -16.67
C ARG A 281 4.58 2.08 -15.23
N LEU A 282 4.36 3.36 -14.97
CA LEU A 282 4.47 3.95 -13.64
C LEU A 282 3.39 3.45 -12.69
N ALA A 283 2.13 3.35 -13.16
CA ALA A 283 1.04 2.77 -12.38
C ALA A 283 1.35 1.33 -11.97
N THR A 284 1.91 0.53 -12.89
CA THR A 284 2.32 -0.86 -12.61
C THR A 284 3.40 -0.92 -11.55
N ALA A 285 4.41 -0.05 -11.61
CA ALA A 285 5.45 0.05 -10.59
C ALA A 285 4.88 0.39 -9.22
N LEU A 286 4.09 1.46 -9.13
CA LEU A 286 3.51 1.96 -7.88
C LEU A 286 2.53 0.96 -7.25
N VAL A 287 1.66 0.34 -8.06
CA VAL A 287 0.76 -0.73 -7.58
C VAL A 287 1.55 -1.90 -7.01
N TYR A 288 2.64 -2.30 -7.68
CA TYR A 288 3.46 -3.40 -7.21
C TYR A 288 4.25 -3.03 -5.94
N GLY A 289 4.80 -1.82 -5.84
CA GLY A 289 5.43 -1.29 -4.63
C GLY A 289 4.49 -1.30 -3.43
N ILE A 290 3.29 -0.70 -3.57
CA ILE A 290 2.28 -0.70 -2.50
C ILE A 290 1.90 -2.14 -2.14
N LYS A 291 1.70 -3.02 -3.13
CA LYS A 291 1.29 -4.41 -2.91
C LYS A 291 2.31 -5.20 -2.10
N THR A 292 3.59 -5.07 -2.42
CA THR A 292 4.66 -5.82 -1.74
C THR A 292 4.88 -5.35 -0.32
N ASP A 293 4.90 -4.06 -0.10
CA ASP A 293 5.20 -3.48 1.21
C ASP A 293 4.06 -3.64 2.21
N THR A 294 2.83 -3.55 1.73
CA THR A 294 1.62 -3.77 2.53
C THR A 294 1.19 -5.24 2.63
N LEU A 295 1.96 -6.18 2.08
CA LEU A 295 1.55 -7.59 1.93
C LEU A 295 0.13 -7.72 1.35
N PHE A 296 -0.10 -7.04 0.24
CA PHE A 296 -1.41 -6.94 -0.42
C PHE A 296 -2.51 -6.41 0.50
N LEU A 297 -2.25 -5.26 1.13
CA LEU A 297 -3.17 -4.61 2.08
C LEU A 297 -3.51 -5.50 3.31
N GLY A 298 -2.70 -6.49 3.61
CA GLY A 298 -2.85 -7.39 4.74
C GLY A 298 -2.00 -7.04 5.97
N ARG A 299 -1.19 -5.97 5.88
CA ARG A 299 -0.32 -5.47 6.94
C ARG A 299 -0.66 -4.02 7.23
N ASP A 300 -0.18 -3.46 8.33
CA ASP A 300 -0.42 -2.09 8.81
C ASP A 300 -0.59 -1.07 7.67
N ILE A 301 -1.83 -0.81 7.27
CA ILE A 301 -2.20 0.06 6.16
C ILE A 301 -2.86 1.35 6.65
N ASN A 302 -2.66 2.40 5.90
CA ASN A 302 -3.39 3.67 6.05
C ASN A 302 -4.55 3.73 5.05
N PRO A 303 -5.68 4.37 5.35
CA PRO A 303 -6.73 4.63 4.35
C PRO A 303 -6.22 5.26 3.04
N ALA A 304 -5.12 6.03 3.10
CA ALA A 304 -4.48 6.58 1.91
C ALA A 304 -3.91 5.49 0.98
N ASP A 305 -3.36 4.39 1.52
CA ASP A 305 -2.83 3.29 0.71
C ASP A 305 -3.95 2.66 -0.12
N ILE A 306 -5.13 2.44 0.49
CA ILE A 306 -6.31 1.91 -0.18
C ILE A 306 -6.81 2.88 -1.26
N ALA A 307 -6.94 4.16 -0.91
CA ALA A 307 -7.45 5.18 -1.83
C ALA A 307 -6.55 5.31 -3.07
N VAL A 308 -5.24 5.43 -2.86
CA VAL A 308 -4.24 5.50 -3.94
C VAL A 308 -4.24 4.22 -4.75
N PHE A 309 -4.19 3.05 -4.10
CA PHE A 309 -4.22 1.75 -4.78
C PHE A 309 -5.44 1.64 -5.69
N THR A 310 -6.63 1.96 -5.18
CA THR A 310 -7.88 1.92 -5.95
C THR A 310 -7.85 2.85 -7.16
N HIS A 311 -7.23 4.03 -7.01
CA HIS A 311 -7.12 5.02 -8.08
C HIS A 311 -6.18 4.58 -9.20
N ILE A 312 -4.99 4.02 -8.87
CA ILE A 312 -3.95 3.69 -9.85
C ILE A 312 -4.06 2.26 -10.40
N TYR A 313 -4.70 1.33 -9.69
CA TYR A 313 -4.84 -0.07 -10.11
C TYR A 313 -5.49 -0.27 -11.49
N PRO A 314 -6.56 0.47 -11.87
CA PRO A 314 -7.12 0.39 -13.22
C PRO A 314 -6.16 0.79 -14.34
N LEU A 315 -5.15 1.60 -14.03
CA LEU A 315 -4.13 2.08 -14.98
C LEU A 315 -2.98 1.08 -15.15
N ALA A 316 -2.82 0.15 -14.21
CA ALA A 316 -1.69 -0.78 -14.14
C ALA A 316 -1.85 -1.97 -15.10
N ASN A 317 -0.72 -2.54 -15.51
CA ASN A 317 -0.68 -3.79 -16.26
C ASN A 317 -0.66 -5.00 -15.31
N ARG A 318 -1.83 -5.60 -15.09
CA ARG A 318 -2.00 -6.76 -14.20
C ARG A 318 -1.18 -7.99 -14.61
N HIS A 319 -0.97 -8.17 -15.91
CA HIS A 319 -0.16 -9.29 -16.39
C HIS A 319 1.32 -9.14 -16.01
N MET A 320 1.88 -7.93 -16.09
CA MET A 320 3.23 -7.66 -15.61
C MET A 320 3.34 -7.87 -14.09
N ILE A 321 2.34 -7.45 -13.31
CA ILE A 321 2.32 -7.67 -11.86
C ILE A 321 2.38 -9.17 -11.55
N LEU A 322 1.56 -9.99 -12.20
CA LEU A 322 1.60 -11.44 -12.02
C LEU A 322 2.94 -12.06 -12.41
N GLN A 323 3.62 -11.53 -13.44
CA GLN A 323 4.95 -12.01 -13.83
C GLN A 323 6.02 -11.65 -12.80
N MET A 324 5.91 -10.50 -12.12
CA MET A 324 6.80 -10.11 -11.03
C MET A 324 6.58 -10.98 -9.80
N GLU A 325 5.33 -11.29 -9.47
CA GLU A 325 4.96 -12.12 -8.30
C GLU A 325 5.34 -13.59 -8.47
N HIS A 326 5.25 -14.06 -9.71
CA HIS A 326 5.55 -15.44 -10.06
C HIS A 326 6.64 -15.49 -11.13
N PRO A 327 7.88 -15.12 -10.77
CA PRO A 327 9.01 -15.22 -11.68
C PRO A 327 9.15 -16.66 -12.20
N ARG A 328 9.42 -16.79 -13.48
CA ARG A 328 9.62 -18.12 -14.08
C ARG A 328 10.82 -18.80 -13.42
N LEU A 329 10.69 -20.09 -13.17
CA LEU A 329 11.79 -20.92 -12.72
C LEU A 329 12.77 -21.13 -13.88
N ARG A 330 14.04 -20.93 -13.62
CA ARG A 330 15.10 -21.36 -14.56
C ARG A 330 15.20 -22.89 -14.52
N PRO A 331 15.56 -23.56 -15.64
CA PRO A 331 15.72 -25.03 -15.64
C PRO A 331 16.63 -25.54 -14.51
N GLU A 332 17.69 -24.82 -14.18
CA GLU A 332 18.64 -25.16 -13.13
C GLU A 332 17.98 -25.14 -11.73
N GLU A 333 17.07 -24.22 -11.51
CA GLU A 333 16.32 -24.10 -10.25
C GLU A 333 15.38 -25.28 -10.01
N ILE A 334 14.85 -25.92 -11.07
CA ILE A 334 13.98 -27.07 -10.96
C ILE A 334 14.70 -28.21 -10.20
N SER A 335 15.99 -28.41 -10.46
CA SER A 335 16.79 -29.43 -9.77
C SER A 335 16.90 -29.14 -8.27
N LEU A 336 16.95 -27.88 -7.87
CA LEU A 336 16.96 -27.44 -6.47
C LEU A 336 15.61 -27.65 -5.80
N PHE A 337 14.49 -27.37 -6.51
CA PHE A 337 13.14 -27.70 -6.03
C PHE A 337 12.97 -29.20 -5.79
N ILE A 338 13.38 -30.04 -6.73
CA ILE A 338 13.33 -31.51 -6.57
C ILE A 338 14.16 -31.95 -5.36
N ARG A 339 15.35 -31.38 -5.17
CA ARG A 339 16.21 -31.67 -4.00
C ARG A 339 15.54 -31.24 -2.71
N ALA A 340 14.92 -30.05 -2.69
CA ALA A 340 14.19 -29.53 -1.54
C ALA A 340 13.05 -30.47 -1.13
N LEU A 341 12.21 -30.86 -2.10
CA LEU A 341 11.09 -31.76 -1.85
C LEU A 341 11.52 -33.14 -1.37
N LYS A 342 12.66 -33.67 -1.87
CA LYS A 342 13.21 -34.95 -1.41
C LYS A 342 13.86 -34.87 -0.02
N SER A 343 14.40 -33.70 0.37
CA SER A 343 15.13 -33.52 1.62
C SER A 343 14.28 -32.96 2.74
N GLN A 344 13.04 -32.60 2.47
CA GLN A 344 12.14 -32.02 3.46
C GLN A 344 11.90 -32.96 4.66
N ARG A 345 11.81 -32.38 5.83
CA ARG A 345 11.48 -33.07 7.08
C ARG A 345 10.53 -32.23 7.89
N MET A 346 9.37 -32.78 8.19
CA MET A 346 8.44 -32.17 9.15
C MET A 346 8.82 -32.62 10.56
N ILE A 347 9.02 -31.67 11.47
CA ILE A 347 9.28 -31.93 12.90
C ILE A 347 8.35 -31.01 13.70
N GLY A 348 7.35 -31.60 14.33
CA GLY A 348 6.22 -30.85 14.89
C GLY A 348 5.50 -30.08 13.79
N ASN A 349 5.38 -28.75 13.93
CA ASN A 349 4.79 -27.85 12.96
C ASN A 349 5.85 -27.09 12.12
N ALA A 350 7.09 -27.57 12.06
CA ALA A 350 8.17 -26.92 11.30
C ALA A 350 8.72 -27.84 10.20
N VAL A 351 8.80 -27.28 8.97
CA VAL A 351 9.42 -27.93 7.81
C VAL A 351 10.88 -27.51 7.71
N PHE A 352 11.77 -28.47 7.67
CA PHE A 352 13.21 -28.26 7.49
C PHE A 352 13.65 -28.77 6.13
N VAL A 353 14.41 -27.98 5.39
CA VAL A 353 14.92 -28.32 4.06
C VAL A 353 16.41 -27.99 3.97
N ASN A 354 17.23 -28.99 3.64
CA ASN A 354 18.66 -28.83 3.37
C ASN A 354 18.95 -28.94 1.87
N LEU A 355 19.32 -27.83 1.24
CA LEU A 355 19.66 -27.79 -0.18
C LEU A 355 21.10 -28.24 -0.49
N GLY A 356 21.90 -28.49 0.54
CA GLY A 356 23.30 -28.83 0.37
C GLY A 356 24.14 -27.64 -0.10
N ARG A 357 25.09 -27.89 -1.02
CA ARG A 357 25.85 -26.82 -1.68
C ARG A 357 25.04 -26.25 -2.83
N ILE A 358 25.07 -24.94 -2.92
CA ILE A 358 24.37 -24.13 -3.94
C ILE A 358 25.41 -23.15 -4.50
N ASP A 359 25.37 -22.92 -5.80
CA ASP A 359 26.16 -21.89 -6.44
C ASP A 359 25.62 -20.50 -6.04
N ARG A 360 26.46 -19.48 -6.10
CA ARG A 360 26.10 -18.12 -5.69
C ARG A 360 24.86 -17.58 -6.43
N ASP A 361 24.78 -17.87 -7.72
CA ASP A 361 23.64 -17.46 -8.56
C ASP A 361 22.32 -18.16 -8.22
N GLY A 362 22.37 -19.21 -7.38
CA GLY A 362 21.22 -19.96 -6.89
C GLY A 362 20.80 -19.61 -5.45
N GLU A 363 21.44 -18.64 -4.80
CA GLU A 363 21.14 -18.27 -3.40
C GLU A 363 19.70 -17.82 -3.23
N ASP A 364 19.12 -17.13 -4.24
CA ASP A 364 17.75 -16.60 -4.23
C ASP A 364 16.67 -17.68 -4.17
N ILE A 365 17.02 -18.92 -4.44
CA ILE A 365 16.10 -20.05 -4.33
C ILE A 365 15.74 -20.36 -2.87
N ILE A 366 16.63 -20.04 -1.91
CA ILE A 366 16.44 -20.36 -0.48
C ILE A 366 15.18 -19.70 0.07
N PRO A 367 15.00 -18.37 -0.03
CA PRO A 367 13.77 -17.72 0.42
C PRO A 367 12.53 -18.19 -0.34
N ARG A 368 12.62 -18.41 -1.66
CA ARG A 368 11.48 -18.90 -2.48
C ARG A 368 11.03 -20.29 -2.05
N LEU A 369 11.96 -21.18 -1.74
CA LEU A 369 11.62 -22.49 -1.19
C LEU A 369 11.09 -22.41 0.24
N ALA A 370 11.53 -21.42 1.04
CA ALA A 370 10.97 -21.20 2.35
C ALA A 370 9.49 -20.76 2.25
N ASP A 371 9.17 -19.86 1.31
CA ASP A 371 7.78 -19.47 1.02
C ASP A 371 6.94 -20.64 0.48
N PHE A 372 7.52 -21.45 -0.42
CA PHE A 372 6.85 -22.63 -0.95
C PHE A 372 6.54 -23.67 0.14
N CYS A 373 7.46 -23.90 1.07
CA CYS A 373 7.25 -24.86 2.15
C CYS A 373 6.17 -24.45 3.15
N MET A 374 5.81 -23.16 3.22
CA MET A 374 4.67 -22.70 4.00
C MET A 374 3.30 -23.12 3.42
N GLN A 375 3.27 -23.63 2.17
CA GLN A 375 2.06 -24.19 1.55
C GLN A 375 1.82 -25.67 1.92
N ILE A 376 2.78 -26.30 2.63
CA ILE A 376 2.61 -27.67 3.12
C ILE A 376 1.61 -27.65 4.27
N ASP A 377 0.67 -28.58 4.24
CA ASP A 377 -0.34 -28.72 5.28
C ASP A 377 0.31 -28.91 6.65
N ASP A 378 -0.29 -28.35 7.70
CA ASP A 378 0.24 -28.28 9.07
C ASP A 378 1.57 -27.51 9.27
N ALA A 379 2.18 -26.95 8.22
CA ALA A 379 3.38 -26.15 8.35
C ALA A 379 3.08 -24.76 8.92
N GLN A 380 3.54 -24.49 10.12
CA GLN A 380 3.53 -23.15 10.71
C GLN A 380 4.89 -22.45 10.61
N TRP A 381 5.95 -23.22 10.36
CA TRP A 381 7.31 -22.76 10.16
C TRP A 381 7.95 -23.48 8.98
N SER A 382 8.72 -22.74 8.21
CA SER A 382 9.66 -23.32 7.25
C SER A 382 11.07 -22.80 7.50
N VAL A 383 12.04 -23.70 7.45
CA VAL A 383 13.47 -23.45 7.67
C VAL A 383 14.22 -24.07 6.51
N VAL A 384 14.59 -23.24 5.54
CA VAL A 384 15.32 -23.67 4.34
C VAL A 384 16.73 -23.13 4.40
N TYR A 385 17.73 -23.99 4.19
CA TYR A 385 19.13 -23.62 4.26
C TYR A 385 19.99 -24.33 3.22
N GLY A 386 21.08 -23.66 2.86
CA GLY A 386 22.08 -24.16 1.94
C GLY A 386 23.46 -23.57 2.20
N ILE A 387 24.48 -24.21 1.66
CA ILE A 387 25.87 -23.74 1.74
C ILE A 387 26.19 -23.03 0.44
N VAL A 388 26.35 -21.73 0.51
CA VAL A 388 26.79 -20.86 -0.59
C VAL A 388 28.25 -20.49 -0.33
N GLU A 389 29.14 -20.89 -1.21
CA GLU A 389 30.59 -20.74 -1.03
C GLU A 389 31.10 -21.30 0.32
N LYS A 390 31.43 -20.41 1.26
CA LYS A 390 31.92 -20.74 2.61
C LYS A 390 30.92 -20.37 3.71
N GLN A 391 29.72 -19.94 3.33
CA GLN A 391 28.68 -19.51 4.26
C GLN A 391 27.51 -20.49 4.27
N LEU A 392 26.89 -20.66 5.41
CA LEU A 392 25.60 -21.29 5.55
C LEU A 392 24.55 -20.17 5.54
N VAL A 393 23.71 -20.15 4.51
CA VAL A 393 22.59 -19.23 4.38
C VAL A 393 21.32 -19.96 4.77
N LEU A 394 20.51 -19.34 5.61
CA LEU A 394 19.30 -19.91 6.17
C LEU A 394 18.18 -18.86 6.09
N CYS A 395 17.03 -19.25 5.55
CA CYS A 395 15.82 -18.46 5.51
C CYS A 395 14.70 -19.15 6.29
N VAL A 396 14.01 -18.38 7.09
CA VAL A 396 12.88 -18.84 7.90
C VAL A 396 11.63 -18.07 7.53
N ARG A 397 10.51 -18.79 7.50
CA ARG A 397 9.16 -18.22 7.43
C ARG A 397 8.31 -18.78 8.55
N ASN A 398 7.35 -17.99 9.00
CA ASN A 398 6.30 -18.45 9.90
C ASN A 398 4.96 -17.75 9.59
N VAL A 399 3.89 -18.26 10.17
CA VAL A 399 2.54 -17.68 10.02
C VAL A 399 2.36 -16.32 10.72
N GLY A 400 3.32 -15.88 11.54
CA GLY A 400 3.40 -14.53 12.12
C GLY A 400 2.45 -14.23 13.28
N TYR A 401 1.59 -15.16 13.70
CA TYR A 401 0.54 -14.87 14.69
C TYR A 401 1.02 -14.94 16.15
N VAL A 402 1.89 -15.86 16.51
CA VAL A 402 2.28 -16.13 17.89
C VAL A 402 3.72 -15.76 18.17
N GLU A 403 4.66 -16.16 17.32
CA GLU A 403 6.10 -16.04 17.54
C GLU A 403 6.74 -15.08 16.51
N HIS A 404 7.85 -14.44 16.90
CA HIS A 404 8.59 -13.50 16.07
C HIS A 404 9.80 -14.19 15.41
N ALA A 405 9.72 -14.47 14.10
CA ALA A 405 10.78 -15.21 13.37
C ALA A 405 12.17 -14.60 13.55
N GLY A 406 12.28 -13.28 13.48
CA GLY A 406 13.54 -12.57 13.65
C GLY A 406 14.18 -12.78 15.02
N GLU A 407 13.39 -12.84 16.09
CA GLU A 407 13.86 -13.09 17.46
C GLU A 407 14.31 -14.53 17.62
N VAL A 408 13.51 -15.49 17.16
CA VAL A 408 13.87 -16.92 17.18
C VAL A 408 15.17 -17.15 16.44
N VAL A 409 15.33 -16.60 15.24
CA VAL A 409 16.54 -16.76 14.42
C VAL A 409 17.75 -16.07 15.06
N ARG A 410 17.56 -14.90 15.66
CA ARG A 410 18.63 -14.20 16.41
C ARG A 410 19.07 -15.00 17.65
N HIS A 411 18.13 -15.56 18.40
CA HIS A 411 18.41 -16.41 19.56
C HIS A 411 19.14 -17.70 19.14
N ALA A 412 18.65 -18.36 18.07
CA ALA A 412 19.24 -19.62 17.61
C ALA A 412 20.65 -19.45 17.03
N PHE A 413 20.89 -18.39 16.26
CA PHE A 413 22.03 -18.29 15.36
C PHE A 413 22.88 -17.03 15.52
N GLY A 414 22.45 -16.01 16.27
CA GLY A 414 23.12 -14.72 16.39
C GLY A 414 24.56 -14.80 16.94
N THR A 415 24.89 -15.83 17.70
CA THR A 415 26.27 -16.09 18.20
C THR A 415 27.22 -16.66 17.15
N TYR A 416 26.68 -17.09 15.98
CA TYR A 416 27.44 -17.76 14.92
C TYR A 416 27.58 -16.90 13.64
N GLY A 417 26.91 -15.77 13.56
CA GLY A 417 26.96 -14.87 12.42
C GLY A 417 25.84 -13.83 12.42
N SER A 418 25.59 -13.21 11.28
CA SER A 418 24.47 -12.29 11.12
C SER A 418 23.16 -13.07 11.15
N ALA A 419 22.22 -12.70 12.03
CA ALA A 419 20.93 -13.37 12.19
C ALA A 419 19.86 -12.40 12.69
N GLY A 420 18.67 -12.42 12.07
CA GLY A 420 17.57 -11.56 12.44
C GLY A 420 16.48 -11.52 11.37
N GLY A 421 15.55 -10.60 11.51
CA GLY A 421 14.44 -10.43 10.59
C GLY A 421 13.21 -9.81 11.24
N HIS A 422 12.08 -9.94 10.57
CA HIS A 422 10.78 -9.46 10.97
C HIS A 422 9.93 -10.56 11.63
N ARG A 423 8.69 -10.23 11.94
CA ARG A 423 7.76 -11.13 12.64
C ARG A 423 7.51 -12.44 11.89
N SER A 424 7.31 -12.39 10.56
CA SER A 424 6.96 -13.56 9.74
C SER A 424 8.11 -14.12 8.91
N MET A 425 9.25 -13.42 8.82
CA MET A 425 10.39 -13.80 8.01
C MET A 425 11.72 -13.46 8.69
N ALA A 426 12.70 -14.35 8.54
CA ALA A 426 14.04 -14.10 9.07
C ALA A 426 15.12 -14.76 8.20
N ARG A 427 16.33 -14.26 8.32
CA ARG A 427 17.52 -14.78 7.62
C ARG A 427 18.69 -14.89 8.59
N ALA A 428 19.51 -15.90 8.37
CA ALA A 428 20.83 -15.97 8.98
C ALA A 428 21.90 -16.29 7.94
N VAL A 429 23.07 -15.64 8.08
CA VAL A 429 24.25 -15.89 7.26
C VAL A 429 25.40 -16.18 8.21
N LEU A 430 25.85 -17.44 8.20
CA LEU A 430 26.78 -17.98 9.19
C LEU A 430 28.08 -18.46 8.51
N SER A 431 29.22 -18.11 9.07
CA SER A 431 30.50 -18.69 8.61
C SER A 431 30.51 -20.19 8.88
N LEU A 432 30.59 -21.01 7.83
CA LEU A 432 30.61 -22.47 7.96
C LEU A 432 31.82 -22.97 8.79
N LEU A 433 32.94 -22.27 8.71
CA LEU A 433 34.15 -22.58 9.48
C LEU A 433 33.96 -22.34 10.98
N GLU A 434 33.48 -21.16 11.33
CA GLU A 434 33.18 -20.76 12.71
C GLU A 434 32.11 -21.66 13.34
N LEU A 435 31.03 -21.92 12.59
CA LEU A 435 29.93 -22.78 13.02
C LEU A 435 30.43 -24.20 13.34
N LYS A 436 31.21 -24.81 12.43
CA LYS A 436 31.79 -26.14 12.64
C LYS A 436 32.72 -26.18 13.85
N LYS A 437 33.55 -25.15 14.03
CA LYS A 437 34.47 -25.05 15.17
C LYS A 437 33.75 -24.95 16.50
N LYS A 438 32.78 -24.01 16.60
CA LYS A 438 32.04 -23.78 17.84
C LYS A 438 31.13 -24.96 18.23
N LEU A 439 30.49 -25.62 17.25
CA LEU A 439 29.62 -26.77 17.48
C LEU A 439 30.32 -28.12 17.49
N LYS A 440 31.66 -28.15 17.30
CA LYS A 440 32.47 -29.37 17.22
C LYS A 440 31.94 -30.39 16.21
N ILE A 441 31.57 -29.91 15.01
CA ILE A 441 30.95 -30.72 13.95
C ILE A 441 32.04 -31.31 13.06
N SER A 442 32.07 -32.63 12.97
CA SER A 442 33.00 -33.36 12.09
C SER A 442 32.32 -33.90 10.82
N ARG A 443 31.05 -34.27 10.91
CA ARG A 443 30.28 -34.85 9.80
C ARG A 443 29.16 -33.91 9.33
N ARG A 444 28.78 -34.00 8.06
CA ARG A 444 27.74 -33.17 7.48
C ARG A 444 26.35 -33.45 8.12
N GLU A 445 26.05 -34.69 8.42
CA GLU A 445 24.81 -35.12 9.06
C GLU A 445 24.61 -34.53 10.46
N ASP A 446 25.73 -34.30 11.17
CA ASP A 446 25.72 -33.68 12.49
C ASP A 446 25.38 -32.19 12.42
N LEU A 447 25.73 -31.55 11.29
CA LEU A 447 25.35 -30.13 11.05
C LEU A 447 23.82 -29.97 11.02
N ASP A 448 23.12 -30.80 10.24
CA ASP A 448 21.68 -30.76 10.14
C ASP A 448 20.98 -30.94 11.49
N LYS A 449 21.41 -31.99 12.23
CA LYS A 449 20.86 -32.27 13.56
C LYS A 449 21.06 -31.10 14.51
N LYS A 450 22.22 -30.48 14.49
CA LYS A 450 22.57 -29.34 15.34
C LYS A 450 21.78 -28.08 14.98
N LEU A 451 21.64 -27.75 13.68
CA LEU A 451 20.85 -26.61 13.23
C LEU A 451 19.39 -26.75 13.62
N ILE A 452 18.81 -27.94 13.39
CA ILE A 452 17.43 -28.24 13.77
C ILE A 452 17.27 -28.12 15.30
N SER A 453 18.18 -28.70 16.07
CA SER A 453 18.12 -28.64 17.55
C SER A 453 18.24 -27.20 18.08
N LEU A 454 19.14 -26.37 17.52
CA LEU A 454 19.28 -24.96 17.90
C LEU A 454 18.00 -24.16 17.59
N PHE A 455 17.42 -24.37 16.40
CA PHE A 455 16.19 -23.70 16.03
C PHE A 455 15.03 -24.10 16.93
N LEU A 456 14.82 -25.40 17.15
CA LEU A 456 13.72 -25.89 18.00
C LEU A 456 13.86 -25.44 19.47
N ALA A 457 15.08 -25.42 20.01
CA ALA A 457 15.34 -24.90 21.35
C ALA A 457 15.00 -23.40 21.47
N ALA A 458 15.37 -22.59 20.49
CA ALA A 458 15.08 -21.16 20.47
C ALA A 458 13.60 -20.85 20.23
N LYS A 459 12.87 -21.75 19.56
CA LYS A 459 11.41 -21.64 19.35
C LYS A 459 10.61 -21.99 20.60
N SER A 460 11.13 -22.88 21.47
CA SER A 460 10.42 -23.35 22.66
C SER A 460 10.66 -22.50 23.91
N GLY A 461 11.56 -21.52 23.85
CA GLY A 461 11.92 -20.61 24.96
C GLY A 461 11.45 -19.21 24.69
#